data_fa5c90ee741247784029c543296793c9
#
_entry.id   fa5c90ee741247784029c543296793c9
#
_cell.length_a   1.000
_cell.length_b   1.000
_cell.length_c   1.000
_cell.angle_alpha   90.00
_cell.angle_beta   90.00
_cell.angle_gamma   90.00
#
_symmetry.space_group_name_H-M   'P 1'
#
loop_
_entity.id
_entity.type
_entity.pdbx_description
1 polymer ?
#
loop_
_entity_poly.entity_id
_entity_poly.type
_entity_poly.pdbx_seq_one_letter_code
_entity_poly.pdbx_strand_id
1 'polypeptide(L)'
;MISSLYKKWFAAMGTLILFISCLLPNSMTPYASAADAPVPESRSLLLYYGKSEAFLNGTKLALEAPVVQINNRTYLPAASLPSLLGVPVEWDATTGSVQVTTPTAFIQLQLAAKQLRVNGKMENFEQAAFLLNDRLYVELSWLNRFIGFKATVNEQLQRVELLYIKRAEAGSLFNDTMPNTKPVARFSVNKKSYRLGEPIIYSNTSYDPDGDTIKNVEWTGKAEAIFQPGLFKVSLSVTDSKGTVSEPFSYNVEIVDEPYLDEFEYKVYHEPVGTYVKEEEATLRAYLRGIPQLPNIATLEKDRPLIVSDSPETFTEKGFLYQEKVNGKARLYADHVNGMKEKVQFAIIVRNPSPDKPVTIKTTRHGEVHPSIYANLIGNEASIEFLQSDSSPESITVAPYQTMYYKKMPEFYPDQGMNVMYDVETSGEVYFSFVAMDAGAGIESVGMYKQLDYTGNVRGTFDGSDVSWNVDLTGLKKPSSLAIGDGTSDQFVTGVDAYVKEHSLNLGNYGVVYKIHMDHPPKMALLLLPRGGVFRGPFEINGNIVQAPPSGIMMDYQGYTILARTDGTEPSLDIEFTPAAGSAFPVDVIFYPLEDK
;
A
#
# COMPACT_ATOMS: atom_id res chain seq x y z
N MET A 1 -30.19 59.25 1.02
CA MET A 1 -31.23 59.81 1.86
C MET A 1 -31.48 58.94 3.03
N ILE A 2 -31.29 59.52 4.20
CA ILE A 2 -31.79 59.15 5.53
C ILE A 2 -31.08 57.95 6.14
N SER A 3 -30.03 58.12 6.91
CA SER A 3 -29.79 58.66 8.27
C SER A 3 -30.10 57.60 9.32
N SER A 4 -29.13 57.16 10.08
CA SER A 4 -28.60 57.81 11.29
C SER A 4 -29.46 57.57 12.53
N LEU A 5 -28.75 57.25 13.60
CA LEU A 5 -29.14 57.37 15.03
C LEU A 5 -29.75 56.07 15.64
N TYR A 6 -29.04 55.40 16.58
CA TYR A 6 -29.06 55.85 17.97
C TYR A 6 -27.79 55.40 18.72
N LYS A 7 -27.11 56.40 19.20
CA LYS A 7 -26.07 56.35 20.24
C LYS A 7 -26.75 56.56 21.60
N LYS A 8 -26.14 55.94 22.62
CA LYS A 8 -26.09 56.31 24.05
C LYS A 8 -27.30 55.96 24.93
N TRP A 9 -27.02 55.30 26.02
CA TRP A 9 -27.08 55.83 27.40
C TRP A 9 -26.69 54.75 28.40
N PHE A 10 -25.63 54.98 29.15
CA PHE A 10 -25.36 55.26 30.58
C PHE A 10 -25.55 54.03 31.47
N ALA A 11 -24.73 53.78 32.38
CA ALA A 11 -23.74 54.36 33.26
C ALA A 11 -23.78 53.55 34.56
N ALA A 12 -22.61 53.22 35.01
CA ALA A 12 -22.19 53.09 36.40
C ALA A 12 -23.23 52.69 37.45
N MET A 13 -23.06 51.48 37.98
CA MET A 13 -23.33 51.25 39.40
C MET A 13 -22.24 50.29 39.91
N GLY A 14 -21.28 50.82 40.63
CA GLY A 14 -20.26 50.10 41.35
C GLY A 14 -20.88 49.29 42.50
N THR A 15 -20.55 48.05 42.57
CA THR A 15 -20.75 47.28 43.80
C THR A 15 -19.45 46.57 44.11
N LEU A 16 -18.82 47.08 45.14
CA LEU A 16 -17.71 46.56 45.91
C LEU A 16 -18.08 45.16 46.40
N ILE A 17 -17.49 44.11 45.83
CA ILE A 17 -17.51 42.79 46.42
C ILE A 17 -16.13 42.49 46.98
N LEU A 18 -16.09 42.37 48.29
CA LEU A 18 -14.97 41.97 49.14
C LEU A 18 -14.32 40.67 48.56
N PHE A 19 -13.04 40.75 48.29
CA PHE A 19 -12.18 39.56 48.24
C PHE A 19 -12.03 38.95 49.63
N ILE A 20 -12.81 37.91 49.92
CA ILE A 20 -12.47 37.00 51.00
C ILE A 20 -11.53 35.95 50.37
N SER A 21 -10.24 36.16 50.52
CA SER A 21 -9.23 35.15 50.28
C SER A 21 -9.35 34.03 51.33
N CYS A 22 -10.11 32.97 51.03
CA CYS A 22 -9.97 31.70 51.73
C CYS A 22 -8.62 31.09 51.32
N LEU A 23 -7.59 31.33 52.11
CA LEU A 23 -6.41 30.52 52.17
C LEU A 23 -6.81 29.12 52.67
N LEU A 24 -7.17 28.25 51.76
CA LEU A 24 -7.09 26.81 51.99
C LEU A 24 -5.64 26.41 51.71
N PRO A 25 -5.00 25.68 52.62
CA PRO A 25 -3.70 25.13 52.35
C PRO A 25 -3.88 24.10 51.21
N ASN A 26 -3.32 24.40 50.06
CA ASN A 26 -3.06 23.39 49.06
C ASN A 26 -2.13 22.35 49.71
N SER A 27 -2.73 21.30 50.28
CA SER A 27 -2.00 20.07 50.45
C SER A 27 -1.72 19.54 49.05
N MET A 28 -0.63 20.00 48.47
CA MET A 28 0.04 19.28 47.40
C MET A 28 0.40 17.93 48.02
N THR A 29 -0.47 16.94 47.84
CA THR A 29 0.01 15.56 47.90
C THR A 29 1.10 15.47 46.85
N PRO A 30 2.32 15.10 47.23
CA PRO A 30 3.35 14.88 46.21
C PRO A 30 2.78 13.80 45.28
N TYR A 31 2.56 14.17 44.01
CA TYR A 31 2.36 13.16 42.98
C TYR A 31 3.59 12.29 43.06
N ALA A 32 3.43 11.06 43.51
CA ALA A 32 4.48 10.07 43.42
C ALA A 32 4.97 10.08 41.99
N SER A 33 6.23 10.43 41.82
CA SER A 33 6.89 10.40 40.53
C SER A 33 6.66 9.03 39.92
N ALA A 34 6.07 8.97 38.75
CA ALA A 34 5.87 7.72 38.01
C ALA A 34 7.20 7.03 37.63
N ALA A 35 8.32 7.59 38.10
CA ALA A 35 9.68 7.08 37.87
C ALA A 35 10.00 5.75 38.57
N ASP A 36 9.17 5.32 39.55
CA ASP A 36 9.44 4.11 40.34
C ASP A 36 8.53 2.91 40.03
N ALA A 37 7.64 3.02 39.05
CA ALA A 37 6.93 1.83 38.59
C ALA A 37 7.89 0.97 37.76
N PRO A 38 8.14 -0.29 38.10
CA PRO A 38 9.03 -1.14 37.33
C PRO A 38 8.50 -1.24 35.91
N VAL A 39 9.27 -0.73 34.95
CA VAL A 39 8.95 -0.85 33.51
C VAL A 39 8.96 -2.34 33.18
N PRO A 40 7.86 -2.90 32.66
CA PRO A 40 7.85 -4.30 32.28
C PRO A 40 8.98 -4.59 31.28
N GLU A 41 9.78 -5.61 31.54
CA GLU A 41 10.87 -5.99 30.67
C GLU A 41 10.32 -6.56 29.36
N SER A 42 10.35 -5.78 28.29
CA SER A 42 10.04 -6.27 26.95
C SER A 42 11.27 -6.97 26.37
N ARG A 43 11.04 -8.11 25.72
CA ARG A 43 12.07 -8.90 25.06
C ARG A 43 11.75 -9.01 23.57
N SER A 44 12.63 -8.45 22.75
CA SER A 44 12.64 -8.70 21.29
C SER A 44 13.58 -9.87 21.03
N LEU A 45 13.07 -10.93 20.43
CA LEU A 45 13.82 -12.14 20.16
C LEU A 45 13.80 -12.46 18.66
N LEU A 46 14.99 -12.55 18.06
CA LEU A 46 15.16 -12.93 16.66
C LEU A 46 15.70 -14.36 16.61
N LEU A 47 15.00 -15.26 15.94
CA LEU A 47 15.31 -16.69 15.84
C LEU A 47 15.50 -17.04 14.37
N TYR A 48 16.71 -17.44 13.97
CA TYR A 48 17.03 -17.81 12.60
C TYR A 48 16.91 -19.32 12.39
N TYR A 49 16.23 -19.72 11.33
CA TYR A 49 16.10 -21.14 10.99
C TYR A 49 17.44 -21.77 10.64
N GLY A 50 17.66 -22.97 11.15
CA GLY A 50 18.90 -23.72 10.94
C GLY A 50 20.12 -23.18 11.67
N LYS A 51 19.95 -22.14 12.53
CA LYS A 51 21.03 -21.55 13.30
C LYS A 51 20.90 -21.88 14.79
N SER A 52 22.05 -22.20 15.43
CA SER A 52 22.16 -22.38 16.90
C SER A 52 22.49 -21.06 17.59
N GLU A 53 21.89 -19.97 17.12
CA GLU A 53 22.05 -18.64 17.68
C GLU A 53 20.74 -17.87 17.59
N ALA A 54 20.51 -17.00 18.55
CA ALA A 54 19.39 -16.07 18.63
C ALA A 54 19.89 -14.70 19.05
N PHE A 55 19.04 -13.67 18.88
CA PHE A 55 19.34 -12.34 19.38
C PHE A 55 18.22 -11.91 20.33
N LEU A 56 18.55 -11.69 21.58
CA LEU A 56 17.66 -11.18 22.59
C LEU A 56 17.98 -9.71 22.86
N ASN A 57 17.05 -8.80 22.55
CA ASN A 57 17.25 -7.36 22.64
C ASN A 57 18.56 -6.89 21.97
N GLY A 58 18.87 -7.47 20.79
CA GLY A 58 20.10 -7.22 20.05
C GLY A 58 21.35 -7.94 20.56
N THR A 59 21.30 -8.60 21.72
CA THR A 59 22.42 -9.38 22.26
C THR A 59 22.38 -10.80 21.75
N LYS A 60 23.48 -11.26 21.18
CA LYS A 60 23.61 -12.64 20.65
C LYS A 60 23.63 -13.66 21.77
N LEU A 61 22.79 -14.70 21.63
CA LEU A 61 22.72 -15.86 22.51
C LEU A 61 23.01 -17.14 21.73
N ALA A 62 23.77 -18.05 22.32
CA ALA A 62 23.94 -19.40 21.80
C ALA A 62 22.75 -20.27 22.21
N LEU A 63 22.25 -21.07 21.27
CA LEU A 63 21.25 -22.10 21.51
C LEU A 63 21.93 -23.46 21.58
N GLU A 64 21.34 -24.35 22.36
CA GLU A 64 21.84 -25.75 22.46
C GLU A 64 21.73 -26.49 21.11
N ALA A 65 20.72 -26.14 20.32
CA ALA A 65 20.49 -26.69 18.99
C ALA A 65 19.81 -25.67 18.08
N PRO A 66 19.85 -25.87 16.73
CA PRO A 66 19.24 -24.91 15.80
C PRO A 66 17.72 -24.82 15.96
N VAL A 67 17.16 -23.64 15.69
CA VAL A 67 15.72 -23.47 15.46
C VAL A 67 15.35 -24.19 14.16
N VAL A 68 14.28 -24.98 14.18
CA VAL A 68 13.85 -25.73 12.99
C VAL A 68 12.45 -25.36 12.55
N GLN A 69 12.22 -25.39 11.24
CA GLN A 69 10.90 -25.25 10.64
C GLN A 69 10.51 -26.57 9.97
N ILE A 70 9.36 -27.12 10.33
CA ILE A 70 8.81 -28.34 9.75
C ILE A 70 7.34 -28.10 9.44
N ASN A 71 6.92 -28.28 8.18
CA ASN A 71 5.55 -28.07 7.72
C ASN A 71 4.98 -26.70 8.13
N ASN A 72 5.75 -25.63 7.90
CA ASN A 72 5.43 -24.25 8.29
C ASN A 72 5.22 -24.03 9.80
N ARG A 73 5.69 -24.94 10.64
CA ARG A 73 5.69 -24.80 12.10
C ARG A 73 7.11 -24.57 12.58
N THR A 74 7.27 -23.64 13.51
CA THR A 74 8.56 -23.33 14.14
C THR A 74 8.72 -24.09 15.44
N TYR A 75 9.86 -24.70 15.65
CA TYR A 75 10.18 -25.47 16.84
C TYR A 75 11.47 -24.98 17.48
N LEU A 76 11.43 -24.84 18.81
CA LEU A 76 12.57 -24.45 19.64
C LEU A 76 13.09 -25.61 20.46
N PRO A 77 14.42 -25.73 20.66
CA PRO A 77 14.96 -26.65 21.65
C PRO A 77 14.42 -26.32 23.05
N ALA A 78 13.83 -27.28 23.73
CA ALA A 78 13.21 -27.05 25.06
C ALA A 78 14.22 -26.49 26.07
N ALA A 79 15.46 -26.97 26.04
CA ALA A 79 16.52 -26.48 26.92
C ALA A 79 16.90 -25.02 26.72
N SER A 80 16.52 -24.41 25.58
CA SER A 80 16.77 -22.99 25.32
C SER A 80 15.64 -22.08 25.83
N LEU A 81 14.49 -22.60 26.26
CA LEU A 81 13.35 -21.80 26.71
C LEU A 81 13.67 -20.92 27.94
N PRO A 82 14.46 -21.36 28.94
CA PRO A 82 14.82 -20.50 30.08
C PRO A 82 15.60 -19.26 29.67
N SER A 83 16.57 -19.40 28.78
CA SER A 83 17.41 -18.28 28.30
C SER A 83 16.66 -17.34 27.35
N LEU A 84 15.80 -17.88 26.47
CA LEU A 84 15.07 -17.14 25.48
C LEU A 84 13.82 -16.42 26.05
N LEU A 85 13.00 -17.19 26.77
CA LEU A 85 11.69 -16.73 27.19
C LEU A 85 11.56 -16.61 28.72
N GLY A 86 12.58 -16.99 29.48
CA GLY A 86 12.54 -17.01 30.94
C GLY A 86 11.56 -18.06 31.49
N VAL A 87 11.28 -19.11 30.73
CA VAL A 87 10.36 -20.20 31.09
C VAL A 87 11.19 -21.34 31.69
N PRO A 88 11.00 -21.66 33.00
CA PRO A 88 11.72 -22.75 33.64
C PRO A 88 11.44 -24.10 32.98
N VAL A 89 12.52 -24.85 32.73
CA VAL A 89 12.49 -26.21 32.18
C VAL A 89 13.32 -27.09 33.09
N GLU A 90 12.71 -28.13 33.66
CA GLU A 90 13.34 -29.03 34.58
C GLU A 90 13.16 -30.50 34.15
N TRP A 91 14.14 -31.31 34.44
CA TRP A 91 14.05 -32.77 34.25
C TRP A 91 13.65 -33.45 35.57
N ASP A 92 12.52 -34.12 35.54
CA ASP A 92 12.11 -34.99 36.66
C ASP A 92 12.51 -36.46 36.39
N ALA A 93 13.57 -36.89 37.03
CA ALA A 93 14.06 -38.24 36.90
C ALA A 93 13.11 -39.31 37.46
N THR A 94 12.21 -38.95 38.39
CA THR A 94 11.27 -39.87 39.01
C THR A 94 10.18 -40.30 38.02
N THR A 95 9.69 -39.35 37.24
CA THR A 95 8.64 -39.56 36.23
C THR A 95 9.18 -39.75 34.82
N GLY A 96 10.47 -39.52 34.61
CA GLY A 96 11.07 -39.49 33.25
C GLY A 96 10.46 -38.43 32.34
N SER A 97 10.13 -37.29 32.90
CA SER A 97 9.46 -36.20 32.18
C SER A 97 10.23 -34.90 32.21
N VAL A 98 10.12 -34.12 31.11
CA VAL A 98 10.49 -32.71 31.08
C VAL A 98 9.31 -31.89 31.58
N GLN A 99 9.56 -31.07 32.59
CA GLN A 99 8.57 -30.17 33.19
C GLN A 99 8.85 -28.75 32.71
N VAL A 100 7.81 -28.07 32.22
CA VAL A 100 7.89 -26.69 31.71
C VAL A 100 6.86 -25.86 32.49
N THR A 101 7.33 -24.87 33.25
CA THR A 101 6.47 -23.97 34.01
C THR A 101 6.28 -22.67 33.24
N THR A 102 5.07 -22.43 32.71
CA THR A 102 4.70 -21.21 32.02
C THR A 102 3.87 -20.30 32.94
N PRO A 103 3.61 -19.03 32.58
CA PRO A 103 2.76 -18.14 33.35
C PRO A 103 1.34 -18.67 33.63
N THR A 104 0.81 -19.54 32.75
CA THR A 104 -0.59 -19.99 32.82
C THR A 104 -0.74 -21.52 32.90
N ALA A 105 0.36 -22.30 32.79
CA ALA A 105 0.28 -23.75 32.76
C ALA A 105 1.53 -24.43 33.30
N PHE A 106 1.31 -25.57 33.96
CA PHE A 106 2.32 -26.56 34.24
C PHE A 106 2.24 -27.69 33.22
N ILE A 107 3.31 -27.86 32.44
CA ILE A 107 3.38 -28.76 31.29
C ILE A 107 4.35 -29.90 31.63
N GLN A 108 3.93 -31.14 31.44
CA GLN A 108 4.73 -32.35 31.65
C GLN A 108 4.82 -33.13 30.34
N LEU A 109 6.04 -33.32 29.82
CA LEU A 109 6.31 -34.08 28.62
C LEU A 109 7.04 -35.37 28.99
N GLN A 110 6.34 -36.48 29.01
CA GLN A 110 6.90 -37.81 29.26
C GLN A 110 7.45 -38.40 27.94
N LEU A 111 8.77 -38.34 27.75
CA LEU A 111 9.39 -38.55 26.47
C LEU A 111 9.27 -40.00 25.98
N ALA A 112 9.51 -40.97 26.86
CA ALA A 112 9.46 -42.39 26.49
C ALA A 112 8.07 -42.88 26.07
N ALA A 113 7.05 -42.37 26.72
CA ALA A 113 5.65 -42.72 26.45
C ALA A 113 4.96 -41.77 25.44
N LYS A 114 5.66 -40.72 24.98
CA LYS A 114 5.11 -39.64 24.15
C LYS A 114 3.78 -39.10 24.73
N GLN A 115 3.75 -38.91 26.01
CA GLN A 115 2.57 -38.35 26.71
C GLN A 115 2.83 -36.90 27.07
N LEU A 116 1.80 -36.09 26.90
CA LEU A 116 1.78 -34.68 27.28
C LEU A 116 0.63 -34.41 28.22
N ARG A 117 0.93 -33.77 29.33
CA ARG A 117 -0.07 -33.26 30.26
C ARG A 117 0.10 -31.75 30.43
N VAL A 118 -1.01 -31.05 30.34
CA VAL A 118 -1.12 -29.60 30.61
C VAL A 118 -2.09 -29.42 31.79
N ASN A 119 -1.62 -28.89 32.90
CA ASN A 119 -2.38 -28.77 34.13
C ASN A 119 -3.09 -30.09 34.50
N GLY A 120 -2.39 -31.22 34.34
CA GLY A 120 -2.89 -32.57 34.61
C GLY A 120 -3.78 -33.18 33.52
N LYS A 121 -4.26 -32.44 32.54
CA LYS A 121 -5.07 -32.94 31.41
C LYS A 121 -4.20 -33.44 30.29
N MET A 122 -4.57 -34.56 29.66
CA MET A 122 -3.85 -35.13 28.50
C MET A 122 -4.08 -34.27 27.25
N GLU A 123 -3.00 -33.95 26.56
CA GLU A 123 -3.02 -33.33 25.24
C GLU A 123 -2.21 -34.18 24.23
N ASN A 124 -2.32 -33.84 22.95
CA ASN A 124 -1.61 -34.55 21.89
C ASN A 124 -0.13 -34.11 21.86
N PHE A 125 0.76 -35.06 22.14
CA PHE A 125 2.21 -34.82 22.19
C PHE A 125 2.77 -34.36 20.84
N GLU A 126 2.33 -34.96 19.73
CA GLU A 126 2.87 -34.67 18.39
C GLU A 126 2.48 -33.28 17.85
N GLN A 127 1.43 -32.70 18.41
CA GLN A 127 1.06 -31.31 18.11
C GLN A 127 1.95 -30.29 18.85
N ALA A 128 2.51 -30.68 19.98
CA ALA A 128 3.24 -29.80 20.87
C ALA A 128 4.75 -29.95 20.78
N ALA A 129 5.24 -31.18 20.55
CA ALA A 129 6.66 -31.48 20.66
C ALA A 129 7.09 -32.68 19.82
N PHE A 130 8.37 -32.79 19.56
CA PHE A 130 9.01 -33.99 19.00
C PHE A 130 10.46 -34.09 19.46
N LEU A 131 11.05 -35.26 19.25
CA LEU A 131 12.47 -35.52 19.51
C LEU A 131 13.26 -35.52 18.21
N LEU A 132 14.38 -34.81 18.18
CA LEU A 132 15.34 -34.79 17.08
C LEU A 132 16.76 -34.88 17.68
N ASN A 133 17.51 -35.91 17.30
CA ASN A 133 18.87 -36.14 17.81
C ASN A 133 18.94 -36.09 19.35
N ASP A 134 18.05 -36.83 20.00
CA ASP A 134 17.89 -36.92 21.47
C ASP A 134 17.57 -35.57 22.17
N ARG A 135 17.16 -34.57 21.43
CA ARG A 135 16.74 -33.27 21.96
C ARG A 135 15.24 -33.06 21.80
N LEU A 136 14.65 -32.56 22.86
CA LEU A 136 13.23 -32.19 22.83
C LEU A 136 13.05 -30.80 22.16
N TYR A 137 12.20 -30.77 21.15
CA TYR A 137 11.74 -29.55 20.49
C TYR A 137 10.29 -29.29 20.81
N VAL A 138 9.96 -28.03 21.10
CA VAL A 138 8.59 -27.59 21.42
C VAL A 138 8.11 -26.63 20.33
N GLU A 139 6.88 -26.84 19.88
CA GLU A 139 6.24 -26.04 18.83
C GLU A 139 5.89 -24.65 19.38
N LEU A 140 6.33 -23.62 18.66
CA LEU A 140 6.29 -22.24 19.12
C LEU A 140 4.85 -21.72 19.25
N SER A 141 3.97 -21.99 18.29
CA SER A 141 2.58 -21.50 18.31
C SER A 141 1.75 -22.23 19.38
N TRP A 142 2.03 -23.51 19.59
CA TRP A 142 1.42 -24.27 20.67
C TRP A 142 1.84 -23.71 22.05
N LEU A 143 3.13 -23.45 22.23
CA LEU A 143 3.69 -22.90 23.46
C LEU A 143 3.16 -21.47 23.73
N ASN A 144 2.91 -20.69 22.68
CA ASN A 144 2.37 -19.33 22.76
C ASN A 144 1.02 -19.26 23.48
N ARG A 145 0.23 -20.33 23.46
CA ARG A 145 -1.05 -20.43 24.20
C ARG A 145 -0.88 -20.16 25.70
N PHE A 146 0.31 -20.44 26.23
CA PHE A 146 0.61 -20.41 27.67
C PHE A 146 1.55 -19.26 28.07
N ILE A 147 2.19 -18.60 27.08
CA ILE A 147 3.18 -17.54 27.34
C ILE A 147 2.67 -16.18 26.89
N GLY A 148 2.02 -16.11 25.73
CA GLY A 148 1.42 -14.88 25.20
C GLY A 148 2.46 -13.91 24.60
N PHE A 149 3.15 -14.33 23.55
CA PHE A 149 4.01 -13.46 22.75
C PHE A 149 3.40 -13.21 21.37
N LYS A 150 3.85 -12.12 20.73
CA LYS A 150 3.55 -11.88 19.31
C LYS A 150 4.69 -12.48 18.49
N ALA A 151 4.36 -13.35 17.52
CA ALA A 151 5.31 -13.91 16.58
C ALA A 151 5.04 -13.41 15.17
N THR A 152 6.09 -13.04 14.45
CA THR A 152 6.05 -12.69 13.02
C THR A 152 7.11 -13.51 12.30
N VAL A 153 6.71 -14.23 11.26
CA VAL A 153 7.63 -14.97 10.39
C VAL A 153 8.10 -14.06 9.28
N ASN A 154 9.40 -13.93 9.12
CA ASN A 154 10.02 -13.25 8.01
C ASN A 154 10.69 -14.31 7.10
N GLU A 155 10.01 -14.65 6.02
CA GLU A 155 10.47 -15.71 5.11
C GLU A 155 11.71 -15.28 4.31
N GLN A 156 11.84 -14.00 3.97
CA GLN A 156 12.98 -13.48 3.23
C GLN A 156 14.27 -13.58 4.06
N LEU A 157 14.19 -13.26 5.33
CA LEU A 157 15.32 -13.32 6.26
C LEU A 157 15.46 -14.68 6.96
N GLN A 158 14.60 -15.66 6.62
CA GLN A 158 14.61 -17.01 7.20
C GLN A 158 14.63 -16.99 8.73
N ARG A 159 13.78 -16.15 9.34
CA ARG A 159 13.74 -15.96 10.79
C ARG A 159 12.31 -15.78 11.33
N VAL A 160 12.16 -16.01 12.63
CA VAL A 160 10.97 -15.62 13.40
C VAL A 160 11.36 -14.49 14.34
N GLU A 161 10.53 -13.48 14.38
CA GLU A 161 10.63 -12.34 15.27
C GLU A 161 9.57 -12.46 16.35
N LEU A 162 9.99 -12.51 17.62
CA LEU A 162 9.10 -12.56 18.75
C LEU A 162 9.19 -11.28 19.56
N LEU A 163 8.04 -10.73 19.92
CA LEU A 163 7.94 -9.74 20.97
C LEU A 163 7.29 -10.39 22.17
N TYR A 164 8.04 -10.54 23.23
CA TYR A 164 7.62 -11.15 24.49
C TYR A 164 7.84 -10.17 25.64
N ILE A 165 6.90 -10.17 26.57
CA ILE A 165 6.97 -9.33 27.75
C ILE A 165 7.02 -10.25 28.95
N LYS A 166 8.16 -10.21 29.67
CA LYS A 166 8.31 -10.98 30.89
C LYS A 166 7.33 -10.44 31.94
N ARG A 167 6.31 -11.23 32.25
CA ARG A 167 5.39 -10.94 33.34
C ARG A 167 6.08 -11.23 34.68
N ALA A 168 5.76 -10.44 35.70
CA ALA A 168 6.11 -10.81 37.04
C ALA A 168 5.45 -12.17 37.36
N GLU A 169 6.16 -13.02 38.08
CA GLU A 169 5.72 -14.39 38.38
C GLU A 169 4.29 -14.39 38.93
N ALA A 170 3.35 -14.91 38.15
CA ALA A 170 1.99 -15.16 38.62
C ALA A 170 1.95 -16.55 39.28
N GLY A 171 2.13 -16.58 40.56
CA GLY A 171 2.02 -17.81 41.34
C GLY A 171 0.59 -18.11 41.73
N SER A 172 -0.28 -18.52 40.78
CA SER A 172 -1.49 -19.23 41.17
C SER A 172 -2.04 -20.07 40.03
N LEU A 173 -2.32 -21.31 40.36
CA LEU A 173 -3.09 -22.23 39.53
C LEU A 173 -4.49 -21.64 39.29
N PHE A 174 -4.88 -21.55 38.05
CA PHE A 174 -6.18 -21.11 37.60
C PHE A 174 -7.28 -21.99 38.18
N ASN A 175 -8.27 -21.38 38.84
CA ASN A 175 -9.47 -22.06 39.31
C ASN A 175 -10.71 -21.41 38.70
N ASP A 176 -11.41 -22.13 37.83
CA ASP A 176 -12.57 -21.67 37.05
C ASP A 176 -13.80 -21.31 37.92
N THR A 177 -13.72 -21.53 39.25
CA THR A 177 -14.78 -21.19 40.21
C THR A 177 -14.59 -19.84 40.90
N MET A 178 -13.50 -19.12 40.60
CA MET A 178 -13.26 -17.80 41.16
C MET A 178 -14.16 -16.74 40.49
N PRO A 179 -14.64 -15.75 41.25
CA PRO A 179 -15.36 -14.64 40.66
C PRO A 179 -14.47 -13.90 39.66
N ASN A 180 -15.08 -13.41 38.56
CA ASN A 180 -14.35 -12.64 37.53
C ASN A 180 -13.69 -11.42 38.16
N THR A 181 -12.37 -11.29 37.99
CA THR A 181 -11.61 -10.12 38.40
C THR A 181 -11.46 -9.13 37.24
N LYS A 182 -11.14 -7.88 37.57
CA LYS A 182 -10.87 -6.89 36.50
C LYS A 182 -9.56 -7.23 35.80
N PRO A 183 -9.50 -7.13 34.46
CA PRO A 183 -8.24 -7.20 33.76
C PRO A 183 -7.32 -6.06 34.18
N VAL A 184 -6.04 -6.23 34.02
CA VAL A 184 -5.01 -5.26 34.37
C VAL A 184 -4.45 -4.63 33.10
N ALA A 185 -4.76 -3.36 32.86
CA ALA A 185 -4.15 -2.61 31.77
C ALA A 185 -2.69 -2.29 32.11
N ARG A 186 -1.79 -2.53 31.19
CA ARG A 186 -0.37 -2.18 31.26
C ARG A 186 0.19 -2.00 29.86
N PHE A 187 1.10 -1.05 29.71
CA PHE A 187 1.94 -0.93 28.53
C PHE A 187 3.31 -0.40 28.91
N SER A 188 4.25 -0.56 28.00
CA SER A 188 5.57 0.07 28.04
C SER A 188 5.87 0.77 26.73
N VAL A 189 6.83 1.66 26.77
CA VAL A 189 7.44 2.30 25.59
C VAL A 189 8.90 1.85 25.48
N ASN A 190 9.44 1.87 24.27
CA ASN A 190 10.78 1.33 24.02
C ASN A 190 11.93 2.25 24.51
N LYS A 191 11.65 3.51 24.86
CA LYS A 191 12.63 4.50 25.36
C LYS A 191 12.05 5.30 26.51
N LYS A 192 12.93 5.95 27.30
CA LYS A 192 12.52 6.85 28.38
C LYS A 192 12.10 8.23 27.87
N SER A 193 12.82 8.74 26.88
CA SER A 193 12.53 10.00 26.19
C SER A 193 12.73 9.85 24.69
N TYR A 194 12.07 10.68 23.91
CA TYR A 194 12.08 10.70 22.46
C TYR A 194 12.39 12.10 21.97
N ARG A 195 12.98 12.19 20.78
CA ARG A 195 13.15 13.46 20.06
C ARG A 195 11.88 13.82 19.30
N LEU A 196 11.79 15.05 18.80
CA LEU A 196 10.66 15.52 17.98
C LEU A 196 10.53 14.67 16.70
N GLY A 197 9.37 14.02 16.53
CA GLY A 197 9.11 13.16 15.37
C GLY A 197 9.80 11.79 15.41
N GLU A 198 10.36 11.39 16.56
CA GLU A 198 10.92 10.04 16.71
C GLU A 198 9.81 9.02 16.95
N PRO A 199 9.82 7.85 16.26
CA PRO A 199 8.79 6.82 16.44
C PRO A 199 8.71 6.29 17.87
N ILE A 200 7.50 6.28 18.42
CA ILE A 200 7.19 5.76 19.75
C ILE A 200 6.63 4.36 19.61
N ILE A 201 7.36 3.37 20.08
CA ILE A 201 6.90 1.97 20.04
C ILE A 201 6.26 1.60 21.36
N TYR A 202 4.95 1.30 21.30
CA TYR A 202 4.16 0.88 22.45
C TYR A 202 4.03 -0.64 22.48
N SER A 203 4.28 -1.24 23.62
CA SER A 203 4.06 -2.66 23.87
C SER A 203 2.92 -2.83 24.88
N ASN A 204 1.78 -3.34 24.41
CA ASN A 204 0.67 -3.68 25.32
C ASN A 204 1.02 -4.92 26.12
N THR A 205 1.00 -4.79 27.45
CA THR A 205 1.36 -5.84 28.41
C THR A 205 0.20 -6.17 29.33
N SER A 206 -1.00 -5.76 28.94
CA SER A 206 -2.22 -6.03 29.70
C SER A 206 -2.47 -7.54 29.84
N TYR A 207 -3.03 -7.93 30.94
CA TYR A 207 -3.38 -9.31 31.23
C TYR A 207 -4.65 -9.37 32.07
N ASP A 208 -5.26 -10.55 32.11
CA ASP A 208 -6.34 -10.86 32.99
C ASP A 208 -5.87 -11.83 34.08
N PRO A 209 -6.12 -11.53 35.38
CA PRO A 209 -5.71 -12.42 36.48
C PRO A 209 -6.35 -13.79 36.44
N ASP A 210 -7.56 -13.90 35.89
CA ASP A 210 -8.32 -15.15 35.78
C ASP A 210 -7.93 -15.95 34.55
N GLY A 211 -7.10 -15.35 33.67
CA GLY A 211 -6.69 -15.93 32.40
C GLY A 211 -7.69 -15.71 31.26
N ASP A 212 -8.67 -14.85 31.44
CA ASP A 212 -9.62 -14.47 30.41
C ASP A 212 -8.93 -13.71 29.27
N THR A 213 -9.45 -13.88 28.07
CA THR A 213 -8.91 -13.19 26.90
C THR A 213 -9.24 -11.70 26.95
N ILE A 214 -8.26 -10.84 26.67
CA ILE A 214 -8.50 -9.41 26.43
C ILE A 214 -9.21 -9.25 25.08
N LYS A 215 -10.44 -8.76 25.11
CA LYS A 215 -11.31 -8.64 23.93
C LYS A 215 -11.24 -7.25 23.29
N ASN A 216 -11.08 -6.20 24.12
CA ASN A 216 -10.99 -4.83 23.63
C ASN A 216 -9.82 -4.10 24.27
N VAL A 217 -9.23 -3.16 23.51
CA VAL A 217 -8.05 -2.37 23.89
C VAL A 217 -8.28 -0.93 23.50
N GLU A 218 -8.41 -0.04 24.47
CA GLU A 218 -8.70 1.36 24.25
C GLU A 218 -7.55 2.25 24.70
N TRP A 219 -6.99 3.00 23.75
CA TRP A 219 -5.91 3.95 23.97
C TRP A 219 -6.43 5.38 23.98
N THR A 220 -5.92 6.20 24.90
CA THR A 220 -6.15 7.64 24.93
C THR A 220 -4.81 8.35 24.91
N GLY A 221 -4.64 9.33 24.01
CA GLY A 221 -3.41 10.12 23.86
C GLY A 221 -2.24 9.36 23.21
N LYS A 222 -2.46 8.14 22.69
CA LYS A 222 -1.45 7.42 21.95
C LYS A 222 -1.18 8.11 20.62
N ALA A 223 0.09 8.39 20.34
CA ALA A 223 0.57 8.90 19.05
C ALA A 223 1.81 8.10 18.63
N GLU A 224 1.97 7.86 17.32
CA GLU A 224 3.13 7.14 16.79
C GLU A 224 4.40 7.97 16.80
N ALA A 225 4.27 9.29 16.72
CA ALA A 225 5.30 10.29 16.94
C ALA A 225 4.67 11.58 17.46
N ILE A 226 5.45 12.42 18.12
CA ILE A 226 5.01 13.72 18.65
C ILE A 226 6.01 14.78 18.23
N PHE A 227 5.50 15.92 17.72
CA PHE A 227 6.29 16.99 17.11
C PHE A 227 6.38 18.26 17.99
N GLN A 228 6.06 18.13 19.26
CA GLN A 228 6.15 19.21 20.26
C GLN A 228 6.87 18.69 21.49
N PRO A 229 7.77 19.47 22.12
CA PRO A 229 8.44 19.05 23.33
C PRO A 229 7.49 19.09 24.52
N GLY A 230 7.71 18.20 25.49
CA GLY A 230 6.93 18.15 26.72
C GLY A 230 6.64 16.75 27.24
N LEU A 231 5.73 16.67 28.21
CA LEU A 231 5.25 15.43 28.78
C LEU A 231 3.81 15.14 28.27
N PHE A 232 3.66 14.04 27.58
CA PHE A 232 2.39 13.64 26.96
C PHE A 232 1.81 12.42 27.66
N LYS A 233 0.64 12.59 28.26
CA LYS A 233 -0.02 11.51 28.97
C LYS A 233 -0.67 10.54 27.97
N VAL A 234 -0.26 9.28 28.04
CA VAL A 234 -0.88 8.17 27.29
C VAL A 234 -1.56 7.26 28.28
N SER A 235 -2.78 6.82 28.00
CA SER A 235 -3.56 5.92 28.86
C SER A 235 -4.06 4.73 28.06
N LEU A 236 -4.18 3.59 28.74
CA LEU A 236 -4.69 2.34 28.19
C LEU A 236 -5.76 1.78 29.14
N SER A 237 -6.89 1.38 28.58
CA SER A 237 -7.90 0.54 29.24
C SER A 237 -8.10 -0.72 28.41
N VAL A 238 -8.41 -1.83 29.07
CA VAL A 238 -8.69 -3.11 28.39
C VAL A 238 -9.97 -3.73 28.95
N THR A 239 -10.66 -4.50 28.10
CA THR A 239 -11.87 -5.22 28.47
C THR A 239 -11.65 -6.71 28.24
N ASP A 240 -12.01 -7.54 29.24
CA ASP A 240 -11.91 -9.00 29.13
C ASP A 240 -13.04 -9.62 28.28
N SER A 241 -12.99 -10.93 28.05
CA SER A 241 -14.00 -11.66 27.30
C SER A 241 -15.37 -11.73 27.98
N LYS A 242 -15.45 -11.46 29.29
CA LYS A 242 -16.67 -11.40 30.07
C LYS A 242 -17.27 -9.98 30.15
N GLY A 243 -16.58 -8.98 29.57
CA GLY A 243 -17.05 -7.60 29.48
C GLY A 243 -16.62 -6.71 30.64
N THR A 244 -15.72 -7.17 31.53
CA THR A 244 -15.21 -6.35 32.63
C THR A 244 -14.08 -5.44 32.17
N VAL A 245 -14.13 -4.16 32.53
CA VAL A 245 -13.17 -3.15 32.12
C VAL A 245 -12.12 -2.92 33.20
N SER A 246 -10.86 -2.80 32.80
CA SER A 246 -9.76 -2.47 33.71
C SER A 246 -9.84 -1.04 34.25
N GLU A 247 -9.13 -0.79 35.33
CA GLU A 247 -8.74 0.58 35.65
C GLU A 247 -7.76 1.07 34.54
N PRO A 248 -7.81 2.37 34.14
CA PRO A 248 -6.90 2.89 33.15
C PRO A 248 -5.48 2.96 33.71
N PHE A 249 -4.53 2.44 32.93
CA PHE A 249 -3.10 2.63 33.19
C PHE A 249 -2.59 3.83 32.38
N SER A 250 -1.86 4.73 33.03
CA SER A 250 -1.33 5.94 32.38
C SER A 250 0.18 6.04 32.55
N TYR A 251 0.83 6.53 31.50
CA TYR A 251 2.26 6.82 31.47
C TYR A 251 2.51 8.17 30.76
N ASN A 252 3.48 8.95 31.24
CA ASN A 252 3.88 10.19 30.58
C ASN A 252 5.08 9.92 29.67
N VAL A 253 4.86 10.08 28.35
CA VAL A 253 5.91 10.03 27.35
C VAL A 253 6.62 11.38 27.33
N GLU A 254 7.92 11.39 27.53
CA GLU A 254 8.75 12.59 27.47
C GLU A 254 9.28 12.82 26.06
N ILE A 255 9.08 14.04 25.53
CA ILE A 255 9.62 14.48 24.26
C ILE A 255 10.61 15.62 24.54
N VAL A 256 11.86 15.41 24.20
CA VAL A 256 12.93 16.43 24.33
C VAL A 256 12.93 17.35 23.11
N ASP A 257 13.37 18.60 23.29
CA ASP A 257 13.45 19.61 22.22
C ASP A 257 14.69 19.41 21.35
N GLU A 258 14.75 18.22 20.73
CA GLU A 258 15.77 17.82 19.76
C GLU A 258 15.08 17.31 18.50
N PRO A 259 15.40 17.83 17.31
CA PRO A 259 14.77 17.38 16.07
C PRO A 259 15.25 15.97 15.69
N TYR A 260 14.32 15.13 15.26
CA TYR A 260 14.59 13.84 14.63
C TYR A 260 14.04 13.81 13.21
N LEU A 261 12.73 13.97 13.06
CA LEU A 261 12.01 14.20 11.80
C LEU A 261 10.95 15.27 12.04
N ASP A 262 10.70 16.12 11.07
CA ASP A 262 9.50 16.93 11.10
C ASP A 262 8.25 16.10 10.67
N GLU A 263 7.08 16.68 10.72
CA GLU A 263 5.82 15.95 10.44
C GLU A 263 5.74 15.48 8.99
N PHE A 264 6.22 16.28 8.04
CA PHE A 264 6.24 15.90 6.63
C PHE A 264 7.23 14.75 6.39
N GLU A 265 8.47 14.88 6.88
CA GLU A 265 9.48 13.83 6.78
C GLU A 265 9.01 12.54 7.44
N TYR A 266 8.41 12.63 8.64
CA TYR A 266 7.88 11.45 9.33
C TYR A 266 6.91 10.66 8.45
N LYS A 267 5.97 11.33 7.79
CA LYS A 267 5.03 10.70 6.86
C LYS A 267 5.75 10.04 5.69
N VAL A 268 6.73 10.73 5.09
CA VAL A 268 7.55 10.15 4.00
C VAL A 268 8.30 8.90 4.45
N TYR A 269 8.81 8.87 5.68
CA TYR A 269 9.55 7.73 6.22
C TYR A 269 8.67 6.56 6.65
N HIS A 270 7.46 6.81 7.16
CA HIS A 270 6.72 5.80 7.92
C HIS A 270 5.33 5.45 7.37
N GLU A 271 4.67 6.33 6.63
CA GLU A 271 3.37 5.98 6.05
C GLU A 271 3.49 4.80 5.09
N PRO A 272 2.56 3.83 5.09
CA PRO A 272 2.63 2.66 4.22
C PRO A 272 2.72 3.01 2.73
N VAL A 273 3.40 2.17 1.95
CA VAL A 273 3.36 2.23 0.48
C VAL A 273 1.92 2.09 0.01
N GLY A 274 1.53 2.89 -0.98
CA GLY A 274 0.17 3.01 -1.48
C GLY A 274 -0.69 4.05 -0.74
N THR A 275 -0.23 4.61 0.39
CA THR A 275 -0.99 5.63 1.14
C THR A 275 -1.03 6.94 0.36
N TYR A 276 -2.23 7.50 0.25
CA TYR A 276 -2.42 8.90 -0.15
C TYR A 276 -2.33 9.80 1.07
N VAL A 277 -1.24 10.53 1.18
CA VAL A 277 -0.98 11.50 2.24
C VAL A 277 -1.55 12.85 1.83
N LYS A 278 -2.63 13.27 2.49
CA LYS A 278 -3.18 14.62 2.31
C LYS A 278 -2.32 15.62 3.05
N GLU A 279 -1.98 16.72 2.38
CA GLU A 279 -1.18 17.80 2.92
C GLU A 279 -1.72 19.15 2.48
N GLU A 280 -1.45 20.17 3.26
CA GLU A 280 -1.75 21.54 2.85
C GLU A 280 -0.80 21.97 1.71
N GLU A 281 -1.32 22.73 0.77
CA GLU A 281 -0.55 23.24 -0.37
C GLU A 281 0.72 23.99 0.08
N ALA A 282 0.67 24.73 1.19
CA ALA A 282 1.83 25.44 1.73
C ALA A 282 2.97 24.47 2.11
N THR A 283 2.66 23.34 2.74
CA THR A 283 3.61 22.28 3.10
C THR A 283 4.20 21.66 1.84
N LEU A 284 3.33 21.25 0.89
CA LEU A 284 3.81 20.64 -0.37
C LEU A 284 4.73 21.59 -1.15
N ARG A 285 4.40 22.89 -1.17
CA ARG A 285 5.24 23.89 -1.81
C ARG A 285 6.56 24.11 -1.10
N ALA A 286 6.59 23.99 0.24
CA ALA A 286 7.83 24.13 1.02
C ALA A 286 8.81 22.98 0.77
N TYR A 287 8.31 21.74 0.71
CA TYR A 287 9.15 20.54 0.58
C TYR A 287 9.37 20.07 -0.85
N LEU A 288 8.37 20.24 -1.73
CA LEU A 288 8.33 19.59 -3.04
C LEU A 288 8.32 20.57 -4.22
N ARG A 289 8.26 21.90 -3.98
CA ARG A 289 8.31 22.89 -5.06
C ARG A 289 9.75 23.18 -5.47
N GLY A 290 9.98 23.26 -6.79
CA GLY A 290 11.29 23.64 -7.34
C GLY A 290 12.36 22.57 -7.15
N ILE A 291 11.95 21.35 -6.91
CA ILE A 291 12.84 20.18 -6.90
C ILE A 291 13.47 20.04 -8.29
N PRO A 292 14.80 19.84 -8.37
CA PRO A 292 15.50 19.69 -9.63
C PRO A 292 15.01 18.43 -10.37
N GLN A 293 14.86 18.56 -11.68
CA GLN A 293 14.62 17.41 -12.56
C GLN A 293 15.87 16.53 -12.61
N LEU A 294 15.69 15.22 -12.51
CA LEU A 294 16.75 14.25 -12.78
C LEU A 294 17.02 14.18 -14.30
N PRO A 295 18.28 14.11 -14.68
CA PRO A 295 18.60 13.77 -16.05
C PRO A 295 18.12 12.34 -16.33
N ASN A 296 17.40 12.16 -17.42
CA ASN A 296 17.00 10.86 -17.93
C ASN A 296 17.40 10.72 -19.39
N ILE A 297 17.51 9.49 -19.84
CA ILE A 297 17.67 9.16 -21.25
C ILE A 297 16.37 8.51 -21.68
N ALA A 298 15.52 9.31 -22.34
CA ALA A 298 14.26 8.83 -22.89
C ALA A 298 14.49 8.23 -24.29
N THR A 299 13.96 7.04 -24.51
CA THR A 299 14.00 6.35 -25.81
C THR A 299 12.59 5.93 -26.19
N LEU A 300 12.10 6.48 -27.31
CA LEU A 300 10.85 6.01 -27.91
C LEU A 300 11.11 4.70 -28.66
N GLU A 301 10.44 3.62 -28.24
CA GLU A 301 10.47 2.33 -28.90
C GLU A 301 9.55 2.34 -30.13
N LYS A 302 10.13 2.22 -31.33
CA LYS A 302 9.41 2.37 -32.62
C LYS A 302 8.96 1.05 -33.26
N ASP A 303 9.13 -0.07 -32.56
CA ASP A 303 8.76 -1.39 -33.09
C ASP A 303 7.24 -1.66 -33.03
N ARG A 304 6.50 -0.84 -32.28
CA ARG A 304 5.05 -0.89 -32.13
C ARG A 304 4.47 0.52 -32.26
N PRO A 305 3.90 0.92 -33.41
CA PRO A 305 3.17 2.18 -33.52
C PRO A 305 1.95 2.19 -32.60
N LEU A 306 1.59 3.39 -32.11
CA LEU A 306 0.39 3.63 -31.32
C LEU A 306 -0.69 4.23 -32.21
N ILE A 307 -1.86 3.60 -32.23
CA ILE A 307 -3.05 4.05 -32.95
C ILE A 307 -4.05 4.57 -31.93
N VAL A 308 -4.33 5.87 -31.95
CA VAL A 308 -5.22 6.55 -31.01
C VAL A 308 -6.50 6.99 -31.70
N SER A 309 -7.62 6.61 -31.12
CA SER A 309 -8.96 7.08 -31.45
C SER A 309 -9.59 7.72 -30.22
N ASP A 310 -9.41 9.04 -30.08
CA ASP A 310 -9.95 9.85 -28.98
C ASP A 310 -10.56 11.17 -29.51
N SER A 311 -10.80 11.26 -30.81
CA SER A 311 -11.47 12.40 -31.43
C SER A 311 -12.50 11.94 -32.47
N PRO A 312 -13.78 12.34 -32.28
CA PRO A 312 -14.33 13.09 -31.13
C PRO A 312 -14.35 12.24 -29.86
N GLU A 313 -13.84 12.76 -28.75
CA GLU A 313 -13.98 12.10 -27.44
C GLU A 313 -15.46 11.88 -27.12
N THR A 314 -16.26 12.95 -27.16
CA THR A 314 -17.72 12.84 -27.06
C THR A 314 -18.33 12.88 -28.46
N PHE A 315 -18.72 11.72 -29.01
CA PHE A 315 -19.35 11.67 -30.31
C PHE A 315 -20.87 11.91 -30.20
N THR A 316 -21.42 12.68 -31.16
CA THR A 316 -22.83 13.09 -31.23
C THR A 316 -23.56 12.49 -32.43
N GLU A 317 -22.89 11.70 -33.24
CA GLU A 317 -23.42 10.95 -34.35
C GLU A 317 -22.67 9.61 -34.51
N LYS A 318 -23.28 8.67 -35.23
CA LYS A 318 -22.72 7.36 -35.51
C LYS A 318 -21.80 7.44 -36.73
N GLY A 319 -20.66 6.74 -36.67
CA GLY A 319 -19.70 6.78 -37.76
C GLY A 319 -18.37 6.14 -37.44
N PHE A 320 -17.48 6.19 -38.41
CA PHE A 320 -16.09 5.83 -38.19
C PHE A 320 -15.38 6.92 -37.42
N LEU A 321 -14.85 6.57 -36.26
CA LEU A 321 -14.08 7.46 -35.39
C LEU A 321 -12.64 7.57 -35.90
N TYR A 322 -12.00 6.44 -36.19
CA TYR A 322 -10.70 6.36 -36.83
C TYR A 322 -10.49 5.03 -37.56
N GLN A 323 -9.63 5.02 -38.55
CA GLN A 323 -9.22 3.79 -39.23
C GLN A 323 -7.74 3.88 -39.59
N GLU A 324 -7.01 2.78 -39.42
CA GLU A 324 -5.62 2.69 -39.77
C GLU A 324 -5.25 1.29 -40.28
N LYS A 325 -4.23 1.26 -41.10
CA LYS A 325 -3.62 0.06 -41.62
C LYS A 325 -2.52 -0.45 -40.68
N VAL A 326 -2.54 -1.73 -40.36
CA VAL A 326 -1.55 -2.38 -39.50
C VAL A 326 -0.94 -3.58 -40.24
N ASN A 327 0.40 -3.68 -40.15
CA ASN A 327 1.15 -4.83 -40.61
C ASN A 327 2.28 -5.11 -39.62
N GLY A 328 2.18 -6.16 -38.82
CA GLY A 328 3.05 -6.44 -37.68
C GLY A 328 2.49 -5.97 -36.35
N LYS A 329 3.31 -5.37 -35.50
CA LYS A 329 2.91 -4.91 -34.16
C LYS A 329 2.18 -3.56 -34.23
N ALA A 330 1.19 -3.37 -33.34
CA ALA A 330 0.58 -2.08 -33.08
C ALA A 330 -0.04 -2.07 -31.68
N ARG A 331 -0.18 -0.87 -31.10
CA ARG A 331 -1.07 -0.63 -29.95
C ARG A 331 -2.30 0.12 -30.41
N LEU A 332 -3.48 -0.39 -30.06
CA LEU A 332 -4.78 0.23 -30.31
C LEU A 332 -5.23 0.88 -29.00
N TYR A 333 -5.57 2.16 -29.04
CA TYR A 333 -6.12 2.91 -27.90
C TYR A 333 -7.39 3.64 -28.35
N ALA A 334 -8.45 3.55 -27.54
CA ALA A 334 -9.65 4.37 -27.76
C ALA A 334 -10.25 4.83 -26.45
N ASP A 335 -10.68 6.11 -26.45
CA ASP A 335 -11.40 6.75 -25.37
C ASP A 335 -12.57 7.56 -25.95
N HIS A 336 -13.81 7.14 -25.61
CA HIS A 336 -15.00 7.78 -26.18
C HIS A 336 -16.16 7.83 -25.22
N VAL A 337 -16.96 8.90 -25.32
CA VAL A 337 -18.20 9.12 -24.59
C VAL A 337 -19.37 9.21 -25.56
N ASN A 338 -20.48 8.55 -25.26
CA ASN A 338 -21.71 8.65 -26.04
C ASN A 338 -22.46 9.96 -25.70
N GLY A 339 -22.30 11.00 -26.51
CA GLY A 339 -23.03 12.26 -26.43
C GLY A 339 -24.42 12.26 -27.11
N MET A 340 -24.86 11.13 -27.62
CA MET A 340 -26.17 10.98 -28.24
C MET A 340 -27.27 10.77 -27.18
N LYS A 341 -28.54 10.94 -27.59
CA LYS A 341 -29.70 10.68 -26.71
C LYS A 341 -30.19 9.23 -26.74
N GLU A 342 -29.54 8.39 -27.52
CA GLU A 342 -29.87 6.99 -27.69
C GLU A 342 -28.66 6.09 -27.39
N LYS A 343 -28.92 4.83 -27.14
CA LYS A 343 -27.86 3.85 -26.97
C LYS A 343 -27.20 3.51 -28.30
N VAL A 344 -25.91 3.30 -28.27
CA VAL A 344 -25.09 2.93 -29.43
C VAL A 344 -24.26 1.69 -29.13
N GLN A 345 -23.57 1.19 -30.15
CA GLN A 345 -22.60 0.12 -30.06
C GLN A 345 -21.24 0.65 -30.48
N PHE A 346 -20.23 0.56 -29.63
CA PHE A 346 -18.85 0.78 -30.04
C PHE A 346 -18.24 -0.56 -30.44
N ALA A 347 -17.48 -0.56 -31.53
CA ALA A 347 -16.74 -1.72 -31.98
C ALA A 347 -15.40 -1.34 -32.61
N ILE A 348 -14.42 -2.21 -32.44
CA ILE A 348 -13.22 -2.26 -33.26
C ILE A 348 -13.42 -3.35 -34.30
N ILE A 349 -13.37 -2.98 -35.54
CA ILE A 349 -13.58 -3.86 -36.69
C ILE A 349 -12.24 -4.10 -37.35
N VAL A 350 -12.02 -5.33 -37.83
CA VAL A 350 -10.86 -5.67 -38.61
C VAL A 350 -11.27 -6.16 -39.98
N ARG A 351 -10.55 -5.70 -41.01
CA ARG A 351 -10.71 -6.12 -42.41
C ARG A 351 -9.38 -6.61 -42.96
N ASN A 352 -9.38 -7.79 -43.55
CA ASN A 352 -8.27 -8.31 -44.35
C ASN A 352 -8.44 -7.89 -45.82
N PRO A 353 -7.55 -7.05 -46.36
CA PRO A 353 -7.61 -6.63 -47.77
C PRO A 353 -7.05 -7.67 -48.76
N SER A 354 -6.34 -8.69 -48.25
CA SER A 354 -5.70 -9.71 -49.10
C SER A 354 -6.74 -10.53 -49.86
N PRO A 355 -6.51 -10.79 -51.14
CA PRO A 355 -7.43 -11.63 -51.92
C PRO A 355 -7.26 -13.13 -51.64
N ASP A 356 -6.13 -13.57 -51.15
CA ASP A 356 -5.74 -14.98 -51.12
C ASP A 356 -5.14 -15.46 -49.81
N LYS A 357 -4.73 -14.54 -48.91
CA LYS A 357 -4.03 -14.92 -47.68
C LYS A 357 -4.87 -14.59 -46.44
N PRO A 358 -5.11 -15.55 -45.57
CA PRO A 358 -5.65 -15.25 -44.24
C PRO A 358 -4.60 -14.50 -43.42
N VAL A 359 -5.06 -13.66 -42.49
CA VAL A 359 -4.19 -12.94 -41.53
C VAL A 359 -4.57 -13.35 -40.13
N THR A 360 -3.60 -13.77 -39.37
CA THR A 360 -3.75 -14.04 -37.94
C THR A 360 -3.39 -12.78 -37.15
N ILE A 361 -4.25 -12.43 -36.20
CA ILE A 361 -4.05 -11.33 -35.26
C ILE A 361 -3.93 -11.95 -33.87
N LYS A 362 -2.84 -11.67 -33.21
CA LYS A 362 -2.52 -12.10 -31.87
C LYS A 362 -2.61 -10.90 -30.93
N THR A 363 -3.50 -10.94 -29.93
CA THR A 363 -3.55 -9.95 -28.86
C THR A 363 -2.60 -10.36 -27.75
N THR A 364 -1.61 -9.54 -27.44
CA THR A 364 -0.55 -9.85 -26.48
C THR A 364 -0.74 -9.17 -25.12
N ARG A 365 -1.39 -8.01 -25.10
CA ARG A 365 -1.83 -7.31 -23.87
C ARG A 365 -3.20 -6.68 -24.15
N HIS A 366 -4.01 -6.55 -23.13
CA HIS A 366 -5.30 -5.88 -23.24
C HIS A 366 -5.70 -5.20 -21.94
N GLY A 367 -6.44 -4.13 -22.04
CA GLY A 367 -7.14 -3.47 -20.96
C GLY A 367 -8.44 -2.89 -21.49
N GLU A 368 -9.55 -3.21 -20.85
CA GLU A 368 -10.86 -2.77 -21.29
C GLU A 368 -11.82 -2.61 -20.12
N VAL A 369 -12.70 -1.62 -20.20
CA VAL A 369 -13.76 -1.43 -19.22
C VAL A 369 -15.11 -1.32 -19.91
N HIS A 370 -16.13 -1.78 -19.24
CA HIS A 370 -17.51 -1.62 -19.70
C HIS A 370 -17.91 -0.15 -19.70
N PRO A 371 -18.77 0.30 -20.63
CA PRO A 371 -19.25 1.67 -20.66
C PRO A 371 -19.86 2.11 -19.33
N SER A 372 -19.47 3.29 -18.84
CA SER A 372 -19.85 3.82 -17.54
C SER A 372 -20.10 5.33 -17.58
N ILE A 373 -21.05 5.82 -16.77
CA ILE A 373 -21.24 7.26 -16.51
C ILE A 373 -20.07 7.88 -15.73
N TYR A 374 -19.20 7.07 -15.17
CA TYR A 374 -17.98 7.50 -14.49
C TYR A 374 -16.77 7.47 -15.43
N ALA A 375 -16.93 8.01 -16.65
CA ALA A 375 -15.92 8.00 -17.70
C ALA A 375 -14.52 8.40 -17.20
N ASN A 376 -14.42 9.45 -16.39
CA ASN A 376 -13.16 9.96 -15.84
C ASN A 376 -12.46 9.01 -14.84
N LEU A 377 -13.11 7.90 -14.45
CA LEU A 377 -12.54 6.91 -13.52
C LEU A 377 -12.25 5.56 -14.19
N ILE A 378 -12.94 5.28 -15.30
CA ILE A 378 -12.82 3.97 -15.97
C ILE A 378 -11.49 3.76 -16.66
N GLY A 379 -10.82 4.83 -17.11
CA GLY A 379 -9.49 4.75 -17.70
C GLY A 379 -8.45 4.14 -16.76
N ASN A 380 -8.58 4.36 -15.46
CA ASN A 380 -7.74 3.70 -14.46
C ASN A 380 -7.89 2.17 -14.48
N GLU A 381 -9.11 1.66 -14.61
CA GLU A 381 -9.38 0.21 -14.65
C GLU A 381 -8.80 -0.44 -15.91
N ALA A 382 -8.97 0.20 -17.09
CA ALA A 382 -8.36 -0.27 -18.33
C ALA A 382 -6.82 -0.27 -18.25
N SER A 383 -6.23 0.75 -17.63
CA SER A 383 -4.78 0.82 -17.41
C SER A 383 -4.28 -0.29 -16.48
N ILE A 384 -4.99 -0.59 -15.39
CA ILE A 384 -4.64 -1.69 -14.48
C ILE A 384 -4.69 -3.02 -15.22
N GLU A 385 -5.79 -3.31 -15.91
CA GLU A 385 -5.95 -4.56 -16.64
C GLU A 385 -4.86 -4.72 -17.70
N PHE A 386 -4.54 -3.63 -18.42
CA PHE A 386 -3.49 -3.65 -19.43
C PHE A 386 -2.10 -3.93 -18.83
N LEU A 387 -1.73 -3.28 -17.72
CA LEU A 387 -0.45 -3.51 -17.06
C LEU A 387 -0.34 -4.93 -16.49
N GLN A 388 -1.43 -5.49 -15.99
CA GLN A 388 -1.49 -6.83 -15.40
C GLN A 388 -1.79 -7.94 -16.41
N SER A 389 -2.11 -7.60 -17.68
CA SER A 389 -2.51 -8.63 -18.64
C SER A 389 -1.37 -9.60 -18.89
N ASP A 390 -1.67 -10.87 -18.62
CA ASP A 390 -0.75 -11.99 -18.81
C ASP A 390 -0.46 -12.24 -20.29
N SER A 391 0.71 -12.84 -20.53
CA SER A 391 1.20 -13.26 -21.83
C SER A 391 0.45 -14.47 -22.44
N SER A 392 -0.80 -14.72 -22.06
CA SER A 392 -1.65 -15.74 -22.68
C SER A 392 -2.34 -15.15 -23.91
N PRO A 393 -1.68 -15.13 -25.08
CA PRO A 393 -2.19 -14.39 -26.21
C PRO A 393 -3.40 -15.05 -26.82
N GLU A 394 -4.47 -14.29 -27.00
CA GLU A 394 -5.59 -14.68 -27.81
C GLU A 394 -5.28 -14.45 -29.29
N SER A 395 -5.76 -15.34 -30.15
CA SER A 395 -5.53 -15.24 -31.59
C SER A 395 -6.83 -15.43 -32.36
N ILE A 396 -7.06 -14.57 -33.34
CA ILE A 396 -8.14 -14.68 -34.31
C ILE A 396 -7.55 -14.74 -35.71
N THR A 397 -8.27 -15.37 -36.64
CA THR A 397 -7.88 -15.43 -38.06
C THR A 397 -8.94 -14.77 -38.91
N VAL A 398 -8.52 -13.82 -39.75
CA VAL A 398 -9.35 -13.07 -40.68
C VAL A 398 -9.11 -13.62 -42.07
N ALA A 399 -10.12 -14.24 -42.66
CA ALA A 399 -10.04 -14.85 -44.01
C ALA A 399 -9.83 -13.76 -45.10
N PRO A 400 -9.38 -14.13 -46.32
CA PRO A 400 -9.29 -13.21 -47.45
C PRO A 400 -10.57 -12.39 -47.65
N TYR A 401 -10.45 -11.07 -47.84
CA TYR A 401 -11.57 -10.11 -47.97
C TYR A 401 -12.58 -10.08 -46.82
N GLN A 402 -12.34 -10.83 -45.72
CA GLN A 402 -13.25 -10.83 -44.57
C GLN A 402 -13.19 -9.53 -43.79
N THR A 403 -14.37 -9.06 -43.37
CA THR A 403 -14.55 -8.05 -42.34
C THR A 403 -15.22 -8.69 -41.13
N MET A 404 -14.70 -8.50 -39.93
CA MET A 404 -15.27 -9.05 -38.71
C MET A 404 -15.01 -8.13 -37.50
N TYR A 405 -15.71 -8.37 -36.42
CA TYR A 405 -15.40 -7.69 -35.17
C TYR A 405 -14.08 -8.23 -34.60
N TYR A 406 -13.14 -7.32 -34.35
CA TYR A 406 -12.00 -7.59 -33.48
C TYR A 406 -12.49 -7.53 -32.01
N LYS A 407 -13.22 -6.46 -31.67
CA LYS A 407 -13.89 -6.27 -30.39
C LYS A 407 -15.24 -5.61 -30.59
N LYS A 408 -16.23 -6.05 -29.84
CA LYS A 408 -17.56 -5.43 -29.77
C LYS A 408 -17.88 -5.19 -28.31
N MET A 409 -17.98 -3.91 -27.92
CA MET A 409 -18.28 -3.52 -26.55
C MET A 409 -19.77 -3.78 -26.23
N PRO A 410 -20.16 -3.86 -24.94
CA PRO A 410 -21.57 -3.79 -24.54
C PRO A 410 -22.28 -2.53 -25.06
N GLU A 411 -23.60 -2.51 -24.98
CA GLU A 411 -24.39 -1.34 -25.35
C GLU A 411 -23.95 -0.10 -24.54
N PHE A 412 -23.88 1.03 -25.21
CA PHE A 412 -23.28 2.28 -24.80
C PHE A 412 -24.40 3.32 -24.64
N TYR A 413 -24.88 3.49 -23.42
CA TYR A 413 -25.98 4.40 -23.13
C TYR A 413 -25.55 5.89 -23.17
N PRO A 414 -26.50 6.84 -23.27
CA PRO A 414 -26.16 8.27 -23.20
C PRO A 414 -25.29 8.60 -21.99
N ASP A 415 -24.32 9.49 -22.21
CA ASP A 415 -23.36 9.97 -21.20
C ASP A 415 -22.42 8.89 -20.61
N GLN A 416 -22.45 7.67 -21.14
CA GLN A 416 -21.45 6.66 -20.78
C GLN A 416 -20.18 6.84 -21.59
N GLY A 417 -19.05 6.68 -20.94
CA GLY A 417 -17.72 6.61 -21.55
C GLY A 417 -17.11 5.23 -21.46
N MET A 418 -16.15 4.94 -22.31
CA MET A 418 -15.37 3.70 -22.30
C MET A 418 -13.90 4.01 -22.67
N ASN A 419 -13.00 3.19 -22.16
CA ASN A 419 -11.59 3.21 -22.53
C ASN A 419 -11.13 1.79 -22.83
N VAL A 420 -10.32 1.61 -23.89
CA VAL A 420 -9.75 0.31 -24.27
C VAL A 420 -8.32 0.49 -24.77
N MET A 421 -7.48 -0.51 -24.48
CA MET A 421 -6.11 -0.58 -24.95
C MET A 421 -5.73 -2.03 -25.28
N TYR A 422 -5.15 -2.24 -26.49
CA TYR A 422 -4.74 -3.57 -26.95
C TYR A 422 -3.39 -3.52 -27.64
N ASP A 423 -2.49 -4.42 -27.26
CA ASP A 423 -1.29 -4.72 -28.06
C ASP A 423 -1.58 -5.88 -28.99
N VAL A 424 -1.40 -5.65 -30.29
CA VAL A 424 -1.66 -6.63 -31.34
C VAL A 424 -0.43 -6.92 -32.17
N GLU A 425 -0.34 -8.15 -32.69
CA GLU A 425 0.61 -8.58 -33.71
C GLU A 425 -0.15 -9.23 -34.86
N THR A 426 0.04 -8.71 -36.08
CA THR A 426 -0.62 -9.22 -37.28
C THR A 426 0.37 -9.95 -38.17
N SER A 427 -0.02 -11.10 -38.73
CA SER A 427 0.82 -11.88 -39.65
C SER A 427 0.82 -11.31 -41.09
N GLY A 428 0.09 -10.24 -41.34
CA GLY A 428 -0.03 -9.56 -42.62
C GLY A 428 -0.81 -8.26 -42.48
N GLU A 429 -1.04 -7.58 -43.59
CA GLU A 429 -1.75 -6.30 -43.59
C GLU A 429 -3.24 -6.45 -43.29
N VAL A 430 -3.75 -5.66 -42.36
CA VAL A 430 -5.17 -5.49 -42.04
C VAL A 430 -5.52 -4.03 -41.81
N TYR A 431 -6.81 -3.69 -41.88
CA TYR A 431 -7.33 -2.39 -41.46
C TYR A 431 -8.08 -2.57 -40.15
N PHE A 432 -7.70 -1.82 -39.11
CA PHE A 432 -8.50 -1.65 -37.90
C PHE A 432 -9.34 -0.38 -38.02
N SER A 433 -10.61 -0.49 -37.65
CA SER A 433 -11.57 0.63 -37.67
C SER A 433 -12.29 0.74 -36.35
N PHE A 434 -12.26 1.91 -35.75
CA PHE A 434 -13.02 2.26 -34.55
C PHE A 434 -14.35 2.86 -34.98
N VAL A 435 -15.47 2.31 -34.54
CA VAL A 435 -16.80 2.65 -35.07
C VAL A 435 -17.83 2.79 -33.95
N ALA A 436 -18.55 3.92 -33.96
CA ALA A 436 -19.80 4.08 -33.23
C ALA A 436 -20.97 3.72 -34.17
N MET A 437 -21.77 2.70 -33.82
CA MET A 437 -22.80 2.17 -34.68
C MET A 437 -24.12 1.98 -33.95
N ASP A 438 -25.19 1.69 -34.68
CA ASP A 438 -26.50 1.41 -34.08
C ASP A 438 -26.45 0.20 -33.12
N ALA A 439 -27.08 0.34 -31.96
CA ALA A 439 -27.17 -0.75 -31.01
C ALA A 439 -27.89 -1.94 -31.65
N GLY A 440 -27.27 -3.12 -31.56
CA GLY A 440 -27.80 -4.35 -32.17
C GLY A 440 -27.58 -4.49 -33.67
N ALA A 441 -26.93 -3.50 -34.33
CA ALA A 441 -26.57 -3.63 -35.74
C ALA A 441 -25.53 -4.73 -35.97
N GLY A 442 -25.64 -5.40 -37.13
CA GLY A 442 -24.69 -6.40 -37.58
C GLY A 442 -23.52 -5.79 -38.33
N ILE A 443 -22.49 -6.61 -38.57
CA ILE A 443 -21.25 -6.19 -39.26
C ILE A 443 -21.53 -5.71 -40.68
N GLU A 444 -22.60 -6.22 -41.34
CA GLU A 444 -23.02 -5.85 -42.68
C GLU A 444 -23.45 -4.39 -42.82
N SER A 445 -23.87 -3.77 -41.71
CA SER A 445 -24.31 -2.37 -41.70
C SER A 445 -23.16 -1.38 -41.70
N VAL A 446 -21.95 -1.82 -41.44
CA VAL A 446 -20.76 -0.95 -41.23
C VAL A 446 -20.48 -0.06 -42.44
N GLY A 447 -20.69 -0.56 -43.65
CA GLY A 447 -20.53 0.20 -44.89
C GLY A 447 -21.46 1.41 -45.09
N MET A 448 -22.48 1.57 -44.22
CA MET A 448 -23.42 2.69 -44.26
C MET A 448 -22.94 3.91 -43.49
N TYR A 449 -21.97 3.75 -42.57
CA TYR A 449 -21.49 4.82 -41.71
C TYR A 449 -20.48 5.70 -42.42
N LYS A 450 -20.51 6.98 -42.11
CA LYS A 450 -19.55 7.98 -42.56
C LYS A 450 -18.39 8.09 -41.58
N GLN A 451 -17.31 8.67 -42.02
CA GLN A 451 -16.24 9.13 -41.15
C GLN A 451 -16.69 10.33 -40.35
N LEU A 452 -16.40 10.35 -39.04
CA LEU A 452 -16.67 11.47 -38.15
C LEU A 452 -15.55 12.51 -38.22
N ASP A 453 -15.95 13.78 -38.04
CA ASP A 453 -15.04 14.91 -38.06
C ASP A 453 -14.11 14.90 -36.84
N TYR A 454 -12.97 15.53 -37.02
CA TYR A 454 -12.02 15.81 -35.95
C TYR A 454 -12.51 16.98 -35.07
N THR A 455 -12.47 16.84 -33.74
CA THR A 455 -12.99 17.83 -32.78
C THR A 455 -11.95 18.36 -31.79
N GLY A 456 -10.65 18.11 -32.03
CA GLY A 456 -9.57 18.70 -31.26
C GLY A 456 -8.89 17.80 -30.23
N ASN A 457 -9.47 16.62 -29.89
CA ASN A 457 -8.80 15.61 -29.06
C ASN A 457 -7.79 14.79 -29.86
N VAL A 458 -7.07 13.89 -29.19
CA VAL A 458 -5.99 13.14 -29.83
C VAL A 458 -6.53 12.09 -30.79
N ARG A 459 -6.09 12.13 -32.04
CA ARG A 459 -6.38 11.10 -33.05
C ARG A 459 -5.21 10.96 -33.99
N GLY A 460 -4.83 9.74 -34.31
CA GLY A 460 -3.74 9.49 -35.27
C GLY A 460 -2.97 8.22 -34.99
N THR A 461 -1.95 8.03 -35.82
CA THR A 461 -0.96 6.97 -35.71
C THR A 461 0.37 7.58 -35.34
N PHE A 462 0.92 7.17 -34.24
CA PHE A 462 2.14 7.70 -33.63
C PHE A 462 3.29 6.72 -33.77
N ASP A 463 4.52 7.23 -33.84
CA ASP A 463 5.73 6.49 -34.20
C ASP A 463 6.09 5.33 -33.21
N GLY A 464 5.62 5.40 -31.99
CA GLY A 464 5.88 4.37 -30.96
C GLY A 464 4.86 4.41 -29.84
N SER A 465 4.74 3.32 -29.11
CA SER A 465 3.81 3.15 -28.00
C SER A 465 4.47 3.01 -26.65
N ASP A 466 5.78 2.79 -26.59
CA ASP A 466 6.52 2.59 -25.36
C ASP A 466 7.68 3.59 -25.28
N VAL A 467 7.87 4.18 -24.09
CA VAL A 467 8.98 5.09 -23.80
C VAL A 467 9.80 4.50 -22.65
N SER A 468 11.04 4.16 -22.92
CA SER A 468 11.98 3.66 -21.91
C SER A 468 12.82 4.80 -21.34
N TRP A 469 12.86 4.91 -20.02
CA TRP A 469 13.67 5.85 -19.26
C TRP A 469 14.70 5.12 -18.41
N ASN A 470 15.98 5.40 -18.62
CA ASN A 470 17.04 4.98 -17.71
C ASN A 470 17.42 6.16 -16.83
N VAL A 471 17.24 5.99 -15.54
CA VAL A 471 17.42 7.05 -14.54
C VAL A 471 18.63 6.74 -13.66
N ASP A 472 19.62 7.63 -13.71
CA ASP A 472 20.80 7.52 -12.85
C ASP A 472 20.55 8.21 -11.50
N LEU A 473 20.52 7.42 -10.44
CA LEU A 473 20.37 7.88 -9.06
C LEU A 473 21.70 7.98 -8.31
N THR A 474 22.83 7.83 -9.00
CA THR A 474 24.16 7.91 -8.41
C THR A 474 24.35 9.29 -7.74
N GLY A 475 24.56 9.29 -6.42
CA GLY A 475 24.76 10.53 -5.69
C GLY A 475 23.48 11.32 -5.36
N LEU A 476 22.31 10.72 -5.46
CA LEU A 476 21.05 11.32 -5.00
C LEU A 476 21.15 11.66 -3.50
N LYS A 477 21.27 12.94 -3.16
CA LYS A 477 21.39 13.45 -1.78
C LYS A 477 20.26 14.41 -1.39
N LYS A 478 19.47 14.83 -2.35
CA LYS A 478 18.36 15.77 -2.17
C LYS A 478 17.17 15.29 -3.00
N PRO A 479 15.95 15.62 -2.60
CA PRO A 479 14.79 15.34 -3.42
C PRO A 479 14.97 15.80 -4.86
N SER A 480 14.65 14.95 -5.80
CA SER A 480 14.71 15.19 -7.23
C SER A 480 13.49 14.60 -7.89
N SER A 481 13.12 15.03 -9.09
CA SER A 481 11.87 14.62 -9.72
C SER A 481 12.05 14.24 -11.20
N LEU A 482 11.10 13.45 -11.69
CA LEU A 482 10.82 13.26 -13.11
C LEU A 482 9.39 13.76 -13.36
N ALA A 483 9.22 14.66 -14.31
CA ALA A 483 7.89 15.06 -14.75
C ALA A 483 7.42 14.14 -15.87
N ILE A 484 6.19 13.65 -15.76
CA ILE A 484 5.51 12.89 -16.81
C ILE A 484 4.40 13.75 -17.40
N GLY A 485 4.35 13.86 -18.73
CA GLY A 485 3.32 14.57 -19.47
C GLY A 485 3.40 16.10 -19.39
N ASP A 486 4.59 16.69 -19.23
CA ASP A 486 4.78 18.14 -19.20
C ASP A 486 5.02 18.78 -20.57
N GLY A 487 5.24 17.97 -21.61
CA GLY A 487 5.53 18.40 -22.97
C GLY A 487 6.87 19.11 -23.14
N THR A 488 7.71 19.14 -22.12
CA THR A 488 9.02 19.80 -22.09
C THR A 488 10.15 18.84 -21.76
N SER A 489 10.23 18.34 -20.55
CA SER A 489 11.16 17.28 -20.15
C SER A 489 10.69 15.90 -20.62
N ASP A 490 9.39 15.68 -20.65
CA ASP A 490 8.73 14.54 -21.27
C ASP A 490 8.03 14.98 -22.55
N GLN A 491 8.66 14.73 -23.70
CA GLN A 491 8.12 15.12 -25.00
C GLN A 491 6.89 14.29 -25.34
N PHE A 492 5.85 14.95 -25.86
CA PHE A 492 4.69 14.24 -26.38
C PHE A 492 5.05 13.50 -27.66
N VAL A 493 4.58 12.26 -27.81
CA VAL A 493 4.78 11.50 -29.04
C VAL A 493 4.05 12.17 -30.19
N THR A 494 4.72 12.17 -31.35
CA THR A 494 4.22 12.79 -32.59
C THR A 494 3.78 11.72 -33.57
N GLY A 495 2.81 12.06 -34.38
CA GLY A 495 2.26 11.16 -35.39
C GLY A 495 1.51 11.91 -36.48
N VAL A 496 0.65 11.19 -37.20
CA VAL A 496 -0.14 11.71 -38.31
C VAL A 496 -1.57 11.18 -38.20
N ASP A 497 -2.55 12.06 -38.30
CA ASP A 497 -3.95 11.65 -38.52
C ASP A 497 -4.08 11.21 -39.99
N ALA A 498 -4.30 9.92 -40.21
CA ALA A 498 -4.41 9.35 -41.54
C ALA A 498 -5.59 9.89 -42.38
N TYR A 499 -6.63 10.40 -41.73
CA TYR A 499 -7.81 10.95 -42.39
C TYR A 499 -7.55 12.36 -42.96
N VAL A 500 -7.11 13.27 -42.09
CA VAL A 500 -6.87 14.67 -42.48
C VAL A 500 -5.45 14.89 -43.05
N LYS A 501 -4.55 13.92 -42.86
CA LYS A 501 -3.14 13.95 -43.27
C LYS A 501 -2.36 15.11 -42.65
N GLU A 502 -2.73 15.44 -41.41
CA GLU A 502 -2.07 16.48 -40.63
C GLU A 502 -1.26 15.88 -39.48
N HIS A 503 -0.30 16.65 -39.00
CA HIS A 503 0.46 16.27 -37.81
C HIS A 503 -0.46 16.18 -36.63
N SER A 504 -0.29 15.13 -35.86
CA SER A 504 -0.98 14.91 -34.60
C SER A 504 0.02 14.85 -33.45
N LEU A 505 -0.34 15.46 -32.33
CA LEU A 505 0.45 15.47 -31.11
C LEU A 505 -0.37 14.80 -30.01
N ASN A 506 0.18 13.76 -29.38
CA ASN A 506 -0.49 13.05 -28.29
C ASN A 506 -0.33 13.81 -26.98
N LEU A 507 -1.16 14.83 -26.77
CA LEU A 507 -1.15 15.64 -25.56
C LEU A 507 -1.52 14.76 -24.34
N GLY A 508 -0.57 14.56 -23.42
CA GLY A 508 -0.71 13.69 -22.26
C GLY A 508 -0.21 12.25 -22.48
N ASN A 509 0.28 11.93 -23.69
CA ASN A 509 0.83 10.61 -24.03
C ASN A 509 -0.11 9.43 -23.69
N TYR A 510 -1.43 9.61 -23.92
CA TYR A 510 -2.41 8.56 -23.69
C TYR A 510 -2.15 7.33 -24.55
N GLY A 511 -2.22 6.15 -23.93
CA GLY A 511 -1.88 4.88 -24.59
C GLY A 511 -0.38 4.59 -24.67
N VAL A 512 0.49 5.53 -24.27
CA VAL A 512 1.93 5.28 -24.14
C VAL A 512 2.22 4.54 -22.84
N VAL A 513 3.10 3.55 -22.86
CA VAL A 513 3.64 2.92 -21.67
C VAL A 513 5.04 3.47 -21.38
N TYR A 514 5.22 4.00 -20.20
CA TYR A 514 6.51 4.39 -19.67
C TYR A 514 7.15 3.21 -18.94
N LYS A 515 8.38 2.88 -19.28
CA LYS A 515 9.22 1.88 -18.64
C LYS A 515 10.41 2.61 -18.02
N ILE A 516 10.36 2.79 -16.71
CA ILE A 516 11.37 3.56 -15.97
C ILE A 516 12.24 2.57 -15.20
N HIS A 517 13.53 2.56 -15.52
CA HIS A 517 14.51 1.65 -14.94
C HIS A 517 15.56 2.41 -14.14
N MET A 518 15.87 1.91 -12.96
CA MET A 518 16.91 2.42 -12.07
C MET A 518 17.76 1.27 -11.55
N ASP A 519 19.05 1.33 -11.82
CA ASP A 519 20.04 0.38 -11.25
C ASP A 519 20.40 0.79 -9.82
N HIS A 520 20.44 -0.20 -8.93
CA HIS A 520 20.91 -0.04 -7.55
C HIS A 520 20.37 1.23 -6.87
N PRO A 521 19.04 1.38 -6.72
CA PRO A 521 18.46 2.57 -6.13
C PRO A 521 18.97 2.77 -4.71
N PRO A 522 19.32 4.00 -4.31
CA PRO A 522 19.70 4.28 -2.92
C PRO A 522 18.50 4.12 -1.99
N LYS A 523 18.73 4.19 -0.68
CA LYS A 523 17.66 4.26 0.31
C LYS A 523 16.84 5.53 0.10
N MET A 524 15.57 5.37 -0.34
CA MET A 524 14.69 6.49 -0.69
C MET A 524 13.21 6.13 -0.61
N ALA A 525 12.36 7.14 -0.61
CA ALA A 525 10.94 7.04 -0.89
C ALA A 525 10.64 7.58 -2.29
N LEU A 526 9.73 6.93 -2.99
CA LEU A 526 9.21 7.36 -4.27
C LEU A 526 7.81 7.92 -4.05
N LEU A 527 7.60 9.20 -4.39
CA LEU A 527 6.34 9.91 -4.17
C LEU A 527 5.74 10.33 -5.51
N LEU A 528 4.41 10.26 -5.64
CA LEU A 528 3.68 10.81 -6.78
C LEU A 528 2.96 12.09 -6.37
N LEU A 529 3.23 13.19 -7.06
CA LEU A 529 2.60 14.49 -6.86
C LEU A 529 1.90 14.95 -8.15
N PRO A 530 0.56 15.06 -8.20
CA PRO A 530 -0.13 15.69 -9.33
C PRO A 530 0.13 17.19 -9.37
N ARG A 531 0.30 17.72 -10.60
CA ARG A 531 0.44 19.17 -10.86
C ARG A 531 -0.50 19.67 -11.95
N GLY A 532 -1.12 18.79 -12.71
CA GLY A 532 -1.96 19.12 -13.86
C GLY A 532 -3.46 19.18 -13.55
N GLY A 533 -3.88 18.77 -12.35
CA GLY A 533 -5.29 18.69 -11.97
C GLY A 533 -5.67 17.36 -11.35
N VAL A 534 -6.83 16.82 -11.72
CA VAL A 534 -7.32 15.52 -11.25
C VAL A 534 -6.42 14.39 -11.75
N PHE A 535 -6.04 13.51 -10.85
CA PHE A 535 -5.25 12.34 -11.19
C PHE A 535 -5.75 11.08 -10.48
N ARG A 536 -5.77 9.99 -11.22
CA ARG A 536 -5.90 8.62 -10.74
C ARG A 536 -5.25 7.68 -11.74
N GLY A 537 -4.28 6.89 -11.30
CA GLY A 537 -3.60 5.96 -12.21
C GLY A 537 -2.83 4.87 -11.48
N PRO A 538 -2.63 3.70 -12.12
CA PRO A 538 -1.81 2.63 -11.59
C PRO A 538 -0.34 2.84 -11.96
N PHE A 539 0.54 2.42 -11.05
CA PHE A 539 1.95 2.20 -11.30
C PHE A 539 2.26 0.74 -11.02
N GLU A 540 2.85 0.04 -11.96
CA GLU A 540 3.42 -1.28 -11.72
C GLU A 540 4.87 -1.08 -11.26
N ILE A 541 5.19 -1.54 -10.05
CA ILE A 541 6.50 -1.36 -9.43
C ILE A 541 7.04 -2.76 -9.08
N ASN A 542 8.11 -3.17 -9.76
CA ASN A 542 8.69 -4.52 -9.62
C ASN A 542 7.61 -5.62 -9.71
N GLY A 543 6.68 -5.52 -10.67
CA GLY A 543 5.60 -6.48 -10.90
C GLY A 543 4.38 -6.35 -9.97
N ASN A 544 4.32 -5.31 -9.12
CA ASN A 544 3.20 -5.08 -8.21
C ASN A 544 2.47 -3.78 -8.55
N ILE A 545 1.14 -3.82 -8.61
CA ILE A 545 0.34 -2.63 -8.86
C ILE A 545 0.20 -1.80 -7.58
N VAL A 546 0.57 -0.53 -7.67
CA VAL A 546 0.29 0.52 -6.68
C VAL A 546 -0.65 1.52 -7.31
N GLN A 547 -1.86 1.63 -6.77
CA GLN A 547 -2.82 2.64 -7.22
C GLN A 547 -2.55 3.99 -6.56
N ALA A 548 -2.56 5.06 -7.33
CA ALA A 548 -2.37 6.43 -6.87
C ALA A 548 -3.57 7.31 -7.27
N PRO A 549 -4.46 7.63 -6.33
CA PRO A 549 -4.54 7.14 -4.95
C PRO A 549 -5.18 5.75 -4.87
N PRO A 550 -5.13 5.06 -3.71
CA PRO A 550 -5.76 3.74 -3.55
C PRO A 550 -7.29 3.79 -3.66
N SER A 551 -7.89 4.94 -3.42
CA SER A 551 -9.33 5.19 -3.60
C SER A 551 -9.60 6.65 -3.90
N GLY A 552 -10.68 6.94 -4.63
CA GLY A 552 -11.04 8.31 -5.04
C GLY A 552 -10.07 8.88 -6.08
N ILE A 553 -9.80 10.17 -5.98
CA ILE A 553 -8.92 10.92 -6.87
C ILE A 553 -7.93 11.77 -6.06
N MET A 554 -6.81 12.12 -6.66
CA MET A 554 -5.90 13.16 -6.19
C MET A 554 -6.19 14.46 -6.95
N MET A 555 -5.96 15.58 -6.29
CA MET A 555 -5.97 16.91 -6.91
C MET A 555 -4.58 17.52 -6.83
N ASP A 556 -4.28 18.41 -7.74
CA ASP A 556 -3.00 19.12 -7.76
C ASP A 556 -2.73 19.82 -6.41
N TYR A 557 -1.54 19.61 -5.88
CA TYR A 557 -1.07 20.18 -4.63
C TYR A 557 -1.98 19.97 -3.39
N GLN A 558 -2.72 18.86 -3.32
CA GLN A 558 -3.53 18.50 -2.14
C GLN A 558 -3.02 17.25 -1.40
N GLY A 559 -1.92 16.70 -1.85
CA GLY A 559 -1.31 15.52 -1.26
C GLY A 559 -0.42 14.78 -2.26
N TYR A 560 0.19 13.72 -1.79
CA TYR A 560 1.04 12.83 -2.59
C TYR A 560 0.75 11.37 -2.24
N THR A 561 1.03 10.46 -3.15
CA THR A 561 0.97 9.01 -2.88
C THR A 561 2.39 8.47 -2.74
N ILE A 562 2.62 7.64 -1.72
CA ILE A 562 3.89 6.91 -1.57
C ILE A 562 3.85 5.69 -2.49
N LEU A 563 4.62 5.72 -3.57
CA LEU A 563 4.65 4.65 -4.56
C LEU A 563 5.54 3.49 -4.13
N ALA A 564 6.70 3.78 -3.56
CA ALA A 564 7.67 2.77 -3.14
C ALA A 564 8.60 3.31 -2.05
N ARG A 565 9.30 2.39 -1.36
CA ARG A 565 10.51 2.67 -0.59
C ARG A 565 11.54 1.62 -0.90
N THR A 566 12.78 2.07 -1.01
CA THR A 566 13.98 1.22 -1.14
C THR A 566 14.83 1.33 0.10
N ASP A 567 15.57 0.28 0.43
CA ASP A 567 16.52 0.29 1.55
C ASP A 567 17.98 0.46 1.09
N GLY A 568 18.21 0.51 -0.23
CA GLY A 568 19.52 0.65 -0.84
C GLY A 568 20.21 -0.70 -1.12
N THR A 569 19.52 -1.81 -0.94
CA THR A 569 20.04 -3.18 -1.23
C THR A 569 19.43 -3.80 -2.48
N GLU A 570 18.42 -3.17 -3.03
CA GLU A 570 17.74 -3.66 -4.24
C GLU A 570 18.66 -3.57 -5.46
N PRO A 571 18.68 -4.60 -6.33
CA PRO A 571 19.49 -4.58 -7.55
C PRO A 571 18.93 -3.60 -8.58
N SER A 572 17.60 -3.44 -8.66
CA SER A 572 16.92 -2.49 -9.53
C SER A 572 15.57 -2.06 -8.95
N LEU A 573 15.07 -0.95 -9.47
CA LEU A 573 13.68 -0.54 -9.33
C LEU A 573 13.13 -0.29 -10.73
N ASP A 574 12.13 -1.09 -11.10
CA ASP A 574 11.47 -1.05 -12.39
C ASP A 574 10.04 -0.56 -12.23
N ILE A 575 9.63 0.43 -13.02
CA ILE A 575 8.29 1.00 -12.98
C ILE A 575 7.71 0.95 -14.39
N GLU A 576 6.53 0.36 -14.54
CA GLU A 576 5.67 0.57 -15.72
C GLU A 576 4.49 1.46 -15.35
N PHE A 577 4.19 2.41 -16.22
CA PHE A 577 3.09 3.35 -16.07
C PHE A 577 2.46 3.67 -17.42
N THR A 578 1.15 3.82 -17.47
CA THR A 578 0.45 4.37 -18.64
C THR A 578 -0.56 5.43 -18.18
N PRO A 579 -0.61 6.59 -18.85
CA PRO A 579 -1.59 7.62 -18.58
C PRO A 579 -3.01 7.07 -18.66
N ALA A 580 -3.72 7.09 -17.53
CA ALA A 580 -5.12 6.67 -17.47
C ALA A 580 -6.02 7.77 -18.04
N ALA A 581 -6.99 7.40 -18.88
CA ALA A 581 -8.00 8.31 -19.39
C ALA A 581 -8.73 9.02 -18.23
N GLY A 582 -9.01 10.31 -18.38
CA GLY A 582 -9.61 11.16 -17.36
C GLY A 582 -8.62 11.70 -16.31
N SER A 583 -7.34 11.31 -16.35
CA SER A 583 -6.29 11.90 -15.52
C SER A 583 -5.63 13.09 -16.20
N ALA A 584 -5.34 14.14 -15.44
CA ALA A 584 -4.66 15.33 -15.93
C ALA A 584 -3.15 15.27 -15.67
N PHE A 585 -2.39 15.80 -16.61
CA PHE A 585 -0.92 15.87 -16.56
C PHE A 585 -0.46 17.32 -16.57
N PRO A 586 0.77 17.65 -16.09
CA PRO A 586 1.82 16.72 -15.66
C PRO A 586 1.62 16.18 -14.22
N VAL A 587 2.33 15.06 -13.97
CA VAL A 587 2.58 14.56 -12.62
C VAL A 587 4.08 14.48 -12.38
N ASP A 588 4.51 14.65 -11.12
CA ASP A 588 5.90 14.45 -10.72
C ASP A 588 6.06 13.13 -9.97
N VAL A 589 7.00 12.31 -10.43
CA VAL A 589 7.55 11.20 -9.66
C VAL A 589 8.77 11.74 -8.92
N ILE A 590 8.70 11.80 -7.59
CA ILE A 590 9.71 12.42 -6.73
C ILE A 590 10.52 11.34 -6.04
N PHE A 591 11.83 11.42 -6.17
CA PHE A 591 12.83 10.58 -5.52
C PHE A 591 13.29 11.31 -4.26
N TYR A 592 12.85 10.85 -3.10
CA TYR A 592 13.13 11.47 -1.80
C TYR A 592 14.15 10.61 -1.04
N PRO A 593 15.44 11.03 -0.91
CA PRO A 593 16.44 10.26 -0.19
C PRO A 593 16.06 10.09 1.27
N LEU A 594 16.27 8.92 1.82
CA LEU A 594 16.07 8.62 3.24
C LEU A 594 17.43 8.43 3.91
N GLU A 595 17.71 9.26 4.92
CA GLU A 595 18.91 9.13 5.72
C GLU A 595 18.75 8.04 6.79
N ASP A 596 19.86 7.45 7.23
CA ASP A 596 19.88 6.59 8.42
C ASP A 596 19.78 7.48 9.67
N LYS A 597 18.66 7.41 10.36
CA LYS A 597 18.36 8.21 11.56
C LYS A 597 18.58 7.40 12.84
#